data_a3be232978b156e5cf40332f4a51410c
#
_entry.id   a3be232978b156e5cf40332f4a51410c
#
_cell.length_a   1.000
_cell.length_b   1.000
_cell.length_c   1.000
_cell.angle_alpha   90.00
_cell.angle_beta   90.00
_cell.angle_gamma   90.00
#
_symmetry.space_group_name_H-M   'P 1'
#
loop_
_entity.id
_entity.type
_entity.pdbx_description
1 polymer ?
#
loop_
_entity_poly.entity_id
_entity_poly.type
_entity_poly.pdbx_seq_one_letter_code
_entity_poly.pdbx_strand_id
1 'polypeptide(L)'
;MNQLTSSLGSTDGEYFTPNSTSLGRPARTYLIDMALIQIQGPDSERFLQGQLTCDVSALKNGMWQLGACCTAKGRMVANFVIARQNDDFWLRLPSTQANALQTHLSKYAVFFKTKLIERQDWVVLAELGQESTRQAAHTVIAEADGLCLQWPDNRTEFWCNLDQADAWLTGHPLCSSKDWHLADIDAGLVWVNDYSREEWVPQHIDWQQHQGVSFSKGCYTGQEIVARLQYLGKSKRALYRFSLPTNIEIKAMTPISNSDGKAIGELASLCHNIANSEGLAVINSLEQQLDAVISENPVTLHRVFYTESSDS
;
A
#
# COMPACT_ATOMS: atom_id res chain seq x y z
N MET A 1 7.86 -15.34 17.32
CA MET A 1 6.72 -14.63 17.95
C MET A 1 7.32 -13.66 18.94
N ASN A 2 7.33 -12.37 18.59
CA ASN A 2 8.06 -11.36 19.37
C ASN A 2 7.39 -11.10 20.70
N GLN A 3 8.17 -10.95 21.78
CA GLN A 3 7.72 -10.61 23.14
C GLN A 3 6.94 -9.28 23.21
N LEU A 4 7.09 -8.42 22.21
CA LEU A 4 6.44 -7.12 22.04
C LEU A 4 4.91 -7.15 22.11
N THR A 5 4.29 -8.18 21.58
CA THR A 5 2.83 -8.23 21.44
C THR A 5 2.12 -8.77 22.68
N SER A 6 2.80 -9.52 23.53
CA SER A 6 2.13 -10.21 24.64
C SER A 6 1.67 -9.29 25.77
N SER A 7 2.29 -8.12 25.95
CA SER A 7 1.92 -7.15 26.99
C SER A 7 0.89 -6.11 26.52
N LEU A 8 0.93 -5.72 25.24
CA LEU A 8 0.12 -4.63 24.69
C LEU A 8 -1.07 -5.12 23.89
N GLY A 9 -1.00 -6.31 23.31
CA GLY A 9 -2.05 -6.86 22.46
C GLY A 9 -1.77 -8.28 22.00
N SER A 10 -2.56 -8.74 21.04
CA SER A 10 -2.42 -10.04 20.34
C SER A 10 -2.34 -9.83 18.85
N THR A 11 -1.86 -10.85 18.13
CA THR A 11 -1.85 -10.87 16.66
C THR A 11 -2.48 -12.16 16.18
N ASP A 12 -3.26 -12.08 15.10
CA ASP A 12 -3.81 -13.25 14.40
C ASP A 12 -2.93 -13.64 13.18
N GLY A 13 -1.73 -13.06 13.08
CA GLY A 13 -0.80 -13.24 11.96
C GLY A 13 -0.90 -12.15 10.89
N GLU A 14 -2.03 -11.47 10.79
CA GLU A 14 -2.28 -10.39 9.83
C GLU A 14 -2.52 -9.05 10.53
N TYR A 15 -3.24 -9.08 11.66
CA TYR A 15 -3.62 -7.86 12.38
C TYR A 15 -3.13 -7.86 13.82
N PHE A 16 -2.76 -6.67 14.30
CA PHE A 16 -2.55 -6.40 15.71
C PHE A 16 -3.87 -5.94 16.33
N THR A 17 -4.22 -6.56 17.47
CA THR A 17 -5.39 -6.18 18.28
C THR A 17 -4.91 -5.88 19.69
N PRO A 18 -5.05 -4.63 20.19
CA PRO A 18 -4.61 -4.27 21.54
C PRO A 18 -5.48 -4.94 22.62
N ASN A 19 -4.89 -5.22 23.78
CA ASN A 19 -5.60 -5.80 24.94
C ASN A 19 -6.71 -4.87 25.46
N SER A 20 -6.56 -3.56 25.26
CA SER A 20 -7.59 -2.55 25.57
C SER A 20 -7.57 -1.48 24.47
N THR A 21 -8.70 -1.28 23.82
CA THR A 21 -8.90 -0.13 22.93
C THR A 21 -9.24 1.09 23.76
N SER A 22 -8.48 2.15 23.63
CA SER A 22 -8.80 3.43 24.23
C SER A 22 -9.56 4.29 23.20
N LEU A 23 -10.63 4.94 23.65
CA LEU A 23 -11.40 5.89 22.82
C LEU A 23 -10.62 7.21 22.56
N GLY A 24 -9.38 7.33 23.06
CA GLY A 24 -8.54 8.51 22.86
C GLY A 24 -7.96 8.58 21.45
N ARG A 25 -7.84 9.79 20.91
CA ARG A 25 -7.14 10.06 19.65
C ARG A 25 -6.11 11.18 19.87
N PRO A 26 -4.93 11.13 19.24
CA PRO A 26 -4.49 10.09 18.31
C PRO A 26 -4.28 8.73 18.97
N ALA A 27 -4.46 7.65 18.21
CA ALA A 27 -4.27 6.27 18.66
C ALA A 27 -3.19 5.58 17.83
N ARG A 28 -2.39 4.74 18.48
CA ARG A 28 -1.23 4.06 17.87
C ARG A 28 -1.50 2.58 17.64
N THR A 29 -0.83 2.04 16.66
CA THR A 29 -0.93 0.61 16.31
C THR A 29 0.37 0.07 15.73
N TYR A 30 0.45 -1.24 15.60
CA TYR A 30 1.55 -1.97 14.98
C TYR A 30 1.08 -2.62 13.68
N LEU A 31 1.71 -2.27 12.55
CA LEU A 31 1.44 -2.85 11.23
C LEU A 31 2.33 -4.09 11.02
N ILE A 32 1.93 -5.20 11.62
CA ILE A 32 2.73 -6.44 11.65
C ILE A 32 2.85 -7.11 10.29
N ASP A 33 1.93 -6.81 9.40
CA ASP A 33 1.86 -7.31 8.03
C ASP A 33 2.76 -6.54 7.05
N MET A 34 3.43 -5.50 7.52
CA MET A 34 4.35 -4.69 6.71
C MET A 34 5.81 -5.04 6.97
N ALA A 35 6.62 -5.02 5.92
CA ALA A 35 8.07 -5.21 5.96
C ALA A 35 8.81 -3.98 5.43
N LEU A 36 10.07 -3.87 5.81
CA LEU A 36 10.99 -2.81 5.38
C LEU A 36 12.18 -3.41 4.64
N ILE A 37 12.46 -2.87 3.45
CA ILE A 37 13.69 -3.17 2.69
C ILE A 37 14.50 -1.89 2.61
N GLN A 38 15.71 -1.92 3.15
CA GLN A 38 16.70 -0.84 3.02
C GLN A 38 17.57 -1.09 1.79
N ILE A 39 17.78 -0.06 0.97
CA ILE A 39 18.59 -0.13 -0.25
C ILE A 39 19.72 0.87 -0.12
N GLN A 40 20.94 0.35 -0.12
CA GLN A 40 22.16 1.10 0.18
C GLN A 40 23.19 0.94 -0.93
N GLY A 41 23.96 1.98 -1.16
CA GLY A 41 25.10 1.98 -2.08
C GLY A 41 25.05 3.12 -3.09
N PRO A 42 26.22 3.48 -3.67
CA PRO A 42 26.35 4.66 -4.51
C PRO A 42 25.58 4.59 -5.84
N ASP A 43 25.19 3.40 -6.28
CA ASP A 43 24.41 3.23 -7.51
C ASP A 43 22.91 3.02 -7.23
N SER A 44 22.44 3.10 -5.96
CA SER A 44 21.07 2.77 -5.58
C SER A 44 20.03 3.62 -6.30
N GLU A 45 20.24 4.94 -6.38
CA GLU A 45 19.32 5.84 -7.09
C GLU A 45 19.21 5.45 -8.57
N ARG A 46 20.34 5.29 -9.26
CA ARG A 46 20.37 4.93 -10.69
C ARG A 46 19.74 3.54 -10.94
N PHE A 47 20.00 2.60 -10.05
CA PHE A 47 19.41 1.25 -10.11
C PHE A 47 17.88 1.32 -9.97
N LEU A 48 17.38 1.95 -8.91
CA LEU A 48 15.95 2.06 -8.63
C LEU A 48 15.22 2.87 -9.72
N GLN A 49 15.87 3.92 -10.26
CA GLN A 49 15.30 4.71 -11.34
C GLN A 49 14.96 3.87 -12.57
N GLY A 50 15.75 2.84 -12.89
CA GLY A 50 15.51 1.93 -14.01
C GLY A 50 14.54 0.78 -13.71
N GLN A 51 14.13 0.57 -12.46
CA GLN A 51 13.29 -0.56 -12.06
C GLN A 51 11.90 -0.16 -11.59
N LEU A 52 11.72 1.05 -11.04
CA LEU A 52 10.49 1.46 -10.38
C LEU A 52 9.66 2.39 -11.25
N THR A 53 8.35 2.40 -11.03
CA THR A 53 7.40 3.24 -11.78
C THR A 53 7.47 4.71 -11.40
N CYS A 54 7.83 5.03 -10.16
CA CYS A 54 7.96 6.39 -9.64
C CYS A 54 9.30 7.03 -10.02
N ASP A 55 9.38 8.35 -9.98
CA ASP A 55 10.62 9.08 -10.27
C ASP A 55 11.51 9.16 -9.03
N VAL A 56 12.44 8.20 -8.91
CA VAL A 56 13.36 8.10 -7.78
C VAL A 56 14.37 9.23 -7.76
N SER A 57 14.79 9.71 -8.94
CA SER A 57 15.76 10.81 -9.04
C SER A 57 15.18 12.16 -8.62
N ALA A 58 13.85 12.32 -8.73
CA ALA A 58 13.16 13.51 -8.23
C ALA A 58 12.86 13.44 -6.71
N LEU A 59 12.96 12.26 -6.10
CA LEU A 59 12.70 12.07 -4.67
C LEU A 59 13.81 12.69 -3.83
N LYS A 60 13.49 13.78 -3.15
CA LYS A 60 14.45 14.53 -2.31
C LYS A 60 14.72 13.79 -1.00
N ASN A 61 15.89 14.07 -0.40
CA ASN A 61 16.17 13.64 0.97
C ASN A 61 15.11 14.15 1.94
N GLY A 62 14.66 13.31 2.88
CA GLY A 62 13.60 13.63 3.83
C GLY A 62 12.21 13.64 3.21
N MET A 63 12.01 12.94 2.08
CA MET A 63 10.71 12.81 1.42
C MET A 63 10.40 11.34 1.13
N TRP A 64 9.11 11.05 0.95
CA TRP A 64 8.63 9.76 0.48
C TRP A 64 7.58 9.92 -0.63
N GLN A 65 7.37 8.88 -1.40
CA GLN A 65 6.33 8.78 -2.43
C GLN A 65 5.86 7.33 -2.57
N LEU A 66 4.77 7.12 -3.29
CA LEU A 66 4.34 5.79 -3.70
C LEU A 66 5.08 5.37 -4.96
N GLY A 67 5.23 4.04 -5.13
CA GLY A 67 5.84 3.46 -6.30
C GLY A 67 5.44 2.00 -6.48
N ALA A 68 5.81 1.44 -7.63
CA ALA A 68 5.65 0.02 -7.90
C ALA A 68 6.85 -0.52 -8.68
N CYS A 69 7.05 -1.83 -8.59
CA CYS A 69 7.98 -2.58 -9.44
C CYS A 69 7.17 -3.51 -10.33
N CYS A 70 7.44 -3.46 -11.64
CA CYS A 70 6.69 -4.24 -12.62
C CYS A 70 7.59 -5.26 -13.33
N THR A 71 6.97 -6.32 -13.83
CA THR A 71 7.58 -7.20 -14.83
C THR A 71 7.69 -6.47 -16.18
N ALA A 72 8.45 -7.02 -17.13
CA ALA A 72 8.52 -6.50 -18.50
C ALA A 72 7.14 -6.40 -19.19
N LYS A 73 6.15 -7.17 -18.70
CA LYS A 73 4.76 -7.12 -19.19
C LYS A 73 3.91 -6.05 -18.48
N GLY A 74 4.51 -5.16 -17.68
CA GLY A 74 3.83 -4.10 -16.95
C GLY A 74 2.99 -4.58 -15.76
N ARG A 75 3.09 -5.86 -15.37
CA ARG A 75 2.37 -6.42 -14.23
C ARG A 75 3.13 -6.14 -12.94
N MET A 76 2.44 -5.67 -11.90
CA MET A 76 3.08 -5.33 -10.63
C MET A 76 3.57 -6.57 -9.89
N VAL A 77 4.86 -6.60 -9.57
CA VAL A 77 5.47 -7.56 -8.64
C VAL A 77 5.15 -7.14 -7.20
N ALA A 78 5.26 -5.85 -6.93
CA ALA A 78 4.90 -5.22 -5.66
C ALA A 78 4.66 -3.72 -5.88
N ASN A 79 3.87 -3.12 -5.00
CA ASN A 79 3.80 -1.68 -4.82
C ASN A 79 4.15 -1.33 -3.36
N PHE A 80 4.61 -0.11 -3.13
CA PHE A 80 5.24 0.25 -1.86
C PHE A 80 5.25 1.76 -1.63
N VAL A 81 5.52 2.15 -0.39
CA VAL A 81 6.06 3.46 -0.04
C VAL A 81 7.56 3.43 -0.24
N ILE A 82 8.13 4.40 -0.95
CA ILE A 82 9.56 4.61 -1.04
C ILE A 82 9.95 5.91 -0.35
N ALA A 83 10.83 5.84 0.64
CA ALA A 83 11.37 6.98 1.37
C ALA A 83 12.86 7.13 1.08
N ARG A 84 13.33 8.39 1.02
CA ARG A 84 14.75 8.70 0.91
C ARG A 84 15.24 9.35 2.20
N GLN A 85 16.25 8.74 2.82
CA GLN A 85 16.91 9.28 3.98
C GLN A 85 18.43 9.23 3.77
N ASN A 86 19.04 10.41 3.62
CA ASN A 86 20.43 10.57 3.20
C ASN A 86 20.69 9.87 1.84
N ASP A 87 21.65 8.95 1.79
CA ASP A 87 21.99 8.18 0.59
C ASP A 87 21.23 6.86 0.49
N ASP A 88 20.41 6.53 1.50
CA ASP A 88 19.65 5.28 1.56
C ASP A 88 18.21 5.47 1.09
N PHE A 89 17.68 4.42 0.46
CA PHE A 89 16.26 4.29 0.15
C PHE A 89 15.64 3.19 0.99
N TRP A 90 14.40 3.43 1.40
CA TRP A 90 13.63 2.49 2.21
C TRP A 90 12.32 2.18 1.51
N LEU A 91 12.00 0.91 1.38
CA LEU A 91 10.71 0.46 0.84
C LEU A 91 9.89 -0.14 1.97
N ARG A 92 8.65 0.33 2.16
CA ARG A 92 7.65 -0.32 3.00
C ARG A 92 6.58 -0.95 2.12
N LEU A 93 6.33 -2.24 2.31
CA LEU A 93 5.41 -3.04 1.50
C LEU A 93 4.84 -4.18 2.36
N PRO A 94 3.77 -4.86 1.89
CA PRO A 94 3.29 -6.07 2.55
C PRO A 94 4.43 -7.09 2.72
N SER A 95 4.55 -7.66 3.91
CA SER A 95 5.62 -8.61 4.27
C SER A 95 5.66 -9.83 3.36
N THR A 96 4.49 -10.29 2.88
CA THR A 96 4.35 -11.37 1.92
C THR A 96 5.03 -11.08 0.57
N GLN A 97 5.26 -9.80 0.23
CA GLN A 97 5.90 -9.39 -1.02
C GLN A 97 7.39 -9.07 -0.90
N ALA A 98 7.94 -8.97 0.32
CA ALA A 98 9.34 -8.57 0.52
C ALA A 98 10.32 -9.49 -0.20
N ASN A 99 10.21 -10.80 -0.01
CA ASN A 99 11.06 -11.78 -0.70
C ASN A 99 10.88 -11.79 -2.22
N ALA A 100 9.64 -11.67 -2.71
CA ALA A 100 9.35 -11.65 -4.14
C ALA A 100 9.97 -10.42 -4.83
N LEU A 101 9.81 -9.23 -4.22
CA LEU A 101 10.40 -7.99 -4.71
C LEU A 101 11.94 -8.05 -4.66
N GLN A 102 12.52 -8.50 -3.56
CA GLN A 102 13.97 -8.63 -3.41
C GLN A 102 14.54 -9.60 -4.45
N THR A 103 13.91 -10.76 -4.66
CA THR A 103 14.31 -11.74 -5.67
C THR A 103 14.21 -11.16 -7.09
N HIS A 104 13.16 -10.40 -7.37
CA HIS A 104 12.99 -9.76 -8.68
C HIS A 104 14.07 -8.72 -8.94
N LEU A 105 14.29 -7.80 -8.00
CA LEU A 105 15.27 -6.72 -8.12
C LEU A 105 16.71 -7.22 -8.12
N SER A 106 17.03 -8.29 -7.38
CA SER A 106 18.38 -8.85 -7.29
C SER A 106 18.93 -9.31 -8.64
N LYS A 107 18.06 -9.73 -9.58
CA LYS A 107 18.46 -10.11 -10.94
C LYS A 107 19.14 -8.97 -11.70
N TYR A 108 18.78 -7.73 -11.39
CA TYR A 108 19.29 -6.53 -12.04
C TYR A 108 20.37 -5.83 -11.19
N ALA A 109 20.29 -5.99 -9.87
CA ALA A 109 21.23 -5.36 -8.91
C ALA A 109 22.69 -5.80 -9.10
N VAL A 110 22.92 -6.98 -9.68
CA VAL A 110 24.28 -7.51 -9.93
C VAL A 110 25.17 -6.59 -10.78
N PHE A 111 24.58 -5.65 -11.52
CA PHE A 111 25.29 -4.69 -12.36
C PHE A 111 25.55 -3.36 -11.64
N PHE A 112 25.16 -3.24 -10.38
CA PHE A 112 25.20 -1.98 -9.63
C PHE A 112 25.87 -2.18 -8.26
N LYS A 113 26.55 -1.15 -7.77
CA LYS A 113 27.04 -1.11 -6.39
C LYS A 113 25.90 -0.74 -5.45
N THR A 114 24.96 -1.65 -5.31
CA THR A 114 23.76 -1.51 -4.45
C THR A 114 23.52 -2.80 -3.68
N LYS A 115 22.93 -2.68 -2.49
CA LYS A 115 22.52 -3.80 -1.64
C LYS A 115 21.05 -3.62 -1.25
N LEU A 116 20.29 -4.69 -1.31
CA LEU A 116 18.91 -4.75 -0.83
C LEU A 116 18.90 -5.58 0.46
N ILE A 117 18.49 -4.98 1.56
CA ILE A 117 18.54 -5.57 2.90
C ILE A 117 17.13 -5.56 3.48
N GLU A 118 16.49 -6.71 3.61
CA GLU A 118 15.27 -6.83 4.38
C GLU A 118 15.61 -6.64 5.86
N ARG A 119 14.97 -5.66 6.49
CA ARG A 119 15.26 -5.25 7.87
C ARG A 119 14.31 -5.96 8.84
N GLN A 120 14.65 -7.21 9.16
CA GLN A 120 13.88 -8.00 10.13
C GLN A 120 14.01 -7.47 11.58
N ASP A 121 14.97 -6.61 11.83
CA ASP A 121 15.22 -5.90 13.10
C ASP A 121 14.43 -4.58 13.19
N TRP A 122 13.69 -4.20 12.15
CA TRP A 122 12.86 -3.01 12.09
C TRP A 122 11.38 -3.36 11.94
N VAL A 123 10.53 -2.46 12.43
CA VAL A 123 9.08 -2.60 12.41
C VAL A 123 8.40 -1.33 11.90
N VAL A 124 7.16 -1.48 11.49
CA VAL A 124 6.30 -0.38 11.06
C VAL A 124 5.22 -0.17 12.11
N LEU A 125 5.24 0.99 12.74
CA LEU A 125 4.22 1.46 13.67
C LEU A 125 3.41 2.56 12.99
N ALA A 126 2.20 2.82 13.48
CA ALA A 126 1.33 3.82 12.89
C ALA A 126 0.52 4.57 13.95
N GLU A 127 0.17 5.82 13.64
CA GLU A 127 -0.69 6.67 14.45
C GLU A 127 -1.82 7.24 13.59
N LEU A 128 -3.06 7.17 14.10
CA LEU A 128 -4.28 7.61 13.43
C LEU A 128 -5.04 8.62 14.28
N GLY A 129 -5.80 9.48 13.60
CA GLY A 129 -6.74 10.39 14.24
C GLY A 129 -6.11 11.67 14.76
N GLN A 130 -5.00 12.11 14.19
CA GLN A 130 -4.48 13.45 14.41
C GLN A 130 -5.42 14.49 13.80
N GLU A 131 -5.76 15.55 14.53
CA GLU A 131 -6.62 16.63 14.03
C GLU A 131 -5.90 17.51 13.01
N SER A 132 -4.59 17.69 13.18
CA SER A 132 -3.72 18.39 12.23
C SER A 132 -2.29 17.92 12.42
N THR A 133 -1.56 17.88 11.31
CA THR A 133 -0.14 17.53 11.37
C THR A 133 0.72 18.78 11.52
N ARG A 134 1.80 18.66 12.27
CA ARG A 134 2.84 19.71 12.35
C ARG A 134 3.76 19.72 11.12
N GLN A 135 3.59 18.76 10.23
CA GLN A 135 4.50 18.49 9.13
C GLN A 135 3.74 18.49 7.80
N ALA A 136 4.44 18.85 6.73
CA ALA A 136 3.91 18.73 5.39
C ALA A 136 3.74 17.26 5.00
N ALA A 137 2.72 16.96 4.22
CA ALA A 137 2.53 15.63 3.65
C ALA A 137 3.76 15.18 2.83
N HIS A 138 3.97 13.87 2.77
CA HIS A 138 5.09 13.24 2.07
C HIS A 138 6.47 13.51 2.66
N THR A 139 6.58 14.09 3.87
CA THR A 139 7.86 14.28 4.56
C THR A 139 8.29 13.02 5.31
N VAL A 140 9.61 12.86 5.42
CA VAL A 140 10.27 11.88 6.28
C VAL A 140 11.18 12.65 7.24
N ILE A 141 10.97 12.46 8.53
CA ILE A 141 11.85 13.03 9.54
C ILE A 141 12.62 11.90 10.20
N ALA A 142 13.95 12.02 10.17
CA ALA A 142 14.78 11.15 10.98
C ALA A 142 14.67 11.57 12.43
N GLU A 143 14.20 10.69 13.27
CA GLU A 143 14.23 10.80 14.72
C GLU A 143 15.40 9.99 15.28
N ALA A 144 15.70 10.14 16.57
CA ALA A 144 16.84 9.43 17.17
C ALA A 144 16.77 7.91 16.96
N ASP A 145 15.55 7.36 16.91
CA ASP A 145 15.28 5.93 16.93
C ASP A 145 14.56 5.43 15.68
N GLY A 146 14.33 6.25 14.66
CA GLY A 146 13.60 5.82 13.47
C GLY A 146 13.30 6.88 12.42
N LEU A 147 12.36 6.57 11.54
CA LEU A 147 11.87 7.43 10.47
C LEU A 147 10.38 7.70 10.68
N CYS A 148 10.00 8.96 10.81
CA CYS A 148 8.61 9.37 10.93
C CYS A 148 8.10 9.87 9.58
N LEU A 149 7.07 9.24 9.02
CA LEU A 149 6.50 9.53 7.71
C LEU A 149 5.11 10.13 7.86
N GLN A 150 4.93 11.32 7.30
CA GLN A 150 3.65 12.03 7.32
C GLN A 150 2.82 11.74 6.08
N TRP A 151 1.61 11.21 6.26
CA TRP A 151 0.63 10.95 5.21
C TRP A 151 -0.27 12.17 4.93
N PRO A 152 -0.82 12.30 3.69
CA PRO A 152 -1.69 13.41 3.32
C PRO A 152 -3.00 13.48 4.12
N ASP A 153 -3.49 12.36 4.63
CA ASP A 153 -4.73 12.20 5.39
C ASP A 153 -4.54 12.29 6.91
N ASN A 154 -3.45 12.92 7.34
CA ASN A 154 -3.07 13.10 8.74
C ASN A 154 -2.71 11.81 9.50
N ARG A 155 -2.52 10.69 8.81
CA ARG A 155 -1.89 9.50 9.38
C ARG A 155 -0.38 9.68 9.44
N THR A 156 0.25 8.97 10.37
CA THR A 156 1.71 8.95 10.51
C THR A 156 2.19 7.51 10.59
N GLU A 157 3.26 7.15 9.88
CA GLU A 157 4.01 5.93 10.12
C GLU A 157 5.29 6.25 10.88
N PHE A 158 5.71 5.33 11.74
CA PHE A 158 7.00 5.37 12.41
C PHE A 158 7.72 4.04 12.17
N TRP A 159 8.83 4.10 11.42
CA TRP A 159 9.67 2.95 11.12
C TRP A 159 10.86 2.97 12.04
N CYS A 160 10.97 2.00 12.91
CA CYS A 160 12.00 1.99 13.93
C CYS A 160 12.56 0.59 14.17
N ASN A 161 13.68 0.54 14.90
CA ASN A 161 14.19 -0.72 15.40
C ASN A 161 13.18 -1.35 16.35
N LEU A 162 13.08 -2.68 16.30
CA LEU A 162 12.16 -3.45 17.12
C LEU A 162 12.27 -3.14 18.61
N ASP A 163 13.47 -2.86 19.10
CA ASP A 163 13.72 -2.53 20.52
C ASP A 163 13.05 -1.21 20.97
N GLN A 164 12.70 -0.34 20.01
CA GLN A 164 12.09 0.96 20.30
C GLN A 164 10.55 0.92 20.24
N ALA A 165 9.99 -0.14 19.66
CA ALA A 165 8.56 -0.22 19.40
C ALA A 165 7.71 -0.17 20.67
N ASP A 166 8.14 -0.86 21.75
CA ASP A 166 7.43 -0.85 23.02
C ASP A 166 7.37 0.55 23.65
N ALA A 167 8.49 1.28 23.61
CA ALA A 167 8.56 2.65 24.15
C ALA A 167 7.64 3.60 23.37
N TRP A 168 7.53 3.41 22.04
CA TRP A 168 6.68 4.24 21.21
C TRP A 168 5.19 3.97 21.41
N LEU A 169 4.80 2.72 21.67
CA LEU A 169 3.40 2.33 21.89
C LEU A 169 2.93 2.58 23.32
N THR A 170 3.82 2.42 24.32
CA THR A 170 3.46 2.48 25.74
C THR A 170 3.02 3.89 26.17
N GLY A 171 1.95 3.96 26.96
CA GLY A 171 1.44 5.23 27.50
C GLY A 171 0.57 6.03 26.52
N HIS A 172 0.31 5.50 25.33
CA HIS A 172 -0.56 6.10 24.32
C HIS A 172 -1.85 5.29 24.14
N PRO A 173 -2.94 5.93 23.67
CA PRO A 173 -4.11 5.20 23.19
C PRO A 173 -3.71 4.21 22.07
N LEU A 174 -4.23 2.99 22.16
CA LEU A 174 -3.97 1.96 21.14
C LEU A 174 -5.24 1.62 20.35
N CYS A 175 -5.08 1.35 19.06
CA CYS A 175 -6.13 0.87 18.17
C CYS A 175 -5.68 -0.39 17.41
N SER A 176 -6.63 -1.08 16.79
CA SER A 176 -6.33 -2.21 15.92
C SER A 176 -5.64 -1.74 14.64
N SER A 177 -4.74 -2.56 14.11
CA SER A 177 -4.18 -2.29 12.77
C SER A 177 -5.24 -2.35 11.65
N LYS A 178 -6.38 -2.97 11.90
CA LYS A 178 -7.55 -2.90 11.00
C LYS A 178 -8.01 -1.47 10.74
N ASP A 179 -7.88 -0.58 11.73
CA ASP A 179 -8.23 0.84 11.54
C ASP A 179 -7.33 1.53 10.49
N TRP A 180 -6.05 1.12 10.40
CA TRP A 180 -5.15 1.58 9.34
C TRP A 180 -5.55 1.05 7.96
N HIS A 181 -5.87 -0.25 7.86
CA HIS A 181 -6.31 -0.86 6.60
C HIS A 181 -7.65 -0.31 6.12
N LEU A 182 -8.57 0.01 7.03
CA LEU A 182 -9.80 0.73 6.69
C LEU A 182 -9.51 2.11 6.12
N ALA A 183 -8.55 2.84 6.70
CA ALA A 183 -8.12 4.13 6.16
C ALA A 183 -7.44 3.99 4.78
N ASP A 184 -6.72 2.91 4.51
CA ASP A 184 -6.20 2.60 3.16
C ASP A 184 -7.34 2.35 2.17
N ILE A 185 -8.39 1.62 2.57
CA ILE A 185 -9.60 1.40 1.76
C ILE A 185 -10.30 2.74 1.49
N ASP A 186 -10.46 3.58 2.50
CA ASP A 186 -11.04 4.92 2.36
C ASP A 186 -10.27 5.80 1.39
N ALA A 187 -8.94 5.71 1.42
CA ALA A 187 -8.06 6.41 0.50
C ALA A 187 -7.98 5.78 -0.91
N GLY A 188 -8.58 4.60 -1.14
CA GLY A 188 -8.46 3.86 -2.40
C GLY A 188 -7.07 3.26 -2.62
N LEU A 189 -6.36 2.91 -1.56
CA LEU A 189 -5.04 2.27 -1.63
C LEU A 189 -5.18 0.74 -1.62
N VAL A 190 -4.70 0.10 -2.66
CA VAL A 190 -4.59 -1.37 -2.76
C VAL A 190 -3.13 -1.77 -2.73
N TRP A 191 -2.78 -2.70 -1.84
CA TRP A 191 -1.46 -3.29 -1.76
C TRP A 191 -1.44 -4.66 -2.46
N VAL A 192 -0.47 -4.84 -3.36
CA VAL A 192 -0.23 -6.15 -4.01
C VAL A 192 0.21 -7.15 -2.96
N ASN A 193 -0.40 -8.32 -2.96
CA ASN A 193 -0.12 -9.43 -2.06
C ASN A 193 0.14 -10.72 -2.84
N ASP A 194 0.28 -11.86 -2.17
CA ASP A 194 0.59 -13.14 -2.82
C ASP A 194 -0.45 -13.59 -3.85
N TYR A 195 -1.71 -13.25 -3.64
CA TYR A 195 -2.82 -13.64 -4.53
C TYR A 195 -2.91 -12.74 -5.75
N SER A 196 -2.49 -11.47 -5.64
CA SER A 196 -2.63 -10.45 -6.67
C SER A 196 -1.32 -10.08 -7.39
N ARG A 197 -0.21 -10.75 -7.00
CA ARG A 197 1.10 -10.55 -7.64
C ARG A 197 1.05 -10.91 -9.13
N GLU A 198 1.50 -9.96 -9.96
CA GLU A 198 1.51 -10.05 -11.42
C GLU A 198 0.10 -10.15 -12.07
N GLU A 199 -0.99 -9.89 -11.33
CA GLU A 199 -2.34 -9.89 -11.87
C GLU A 199 -2.72 -8.52 -12.44
N TRP A 200 -2.23 -7.44 -11.86
CA TRP A 200 -2.62 -6.09 -12.24
C TRP A 200 -1.46 -5.26 -12.81
N VAL A 201 -1.78 -4.40 -13.77
CA VAL A 201 -0.94 -3.25 -14.10
C VAL A 201 -1.31 -2.09 -13.16
N PRO A 202 -0.44 -1.08 -12.95
CA PRO A 202 -0.71 0.02 -12.02
C PRO A 202 -2.08 0.70 -12.21
N GLN A 203 -2.51 0.89 -13.47
CA GLN A 203 -3.78 1.56 -13.79
C GLN A 203 -5.02 0.74 -13.45
N HIS A 204 -4.92 -0.58 -13.20
CA HIS A 204 -6.07 -1.37 -12.76
C HIS A 204 -6.51 -1.07 -11.34
N ILE A 205 -5.57 -0.62 -10.50
CA ILE A 205 -5.83 -0.19 -9.11
C ILE A 205 -5.70 1.33 -8.96
N ASP A 206 -5.83 2.06 -10.04
CA ASP A 206 -5.75 3.52 -10.08
C ASP A 206 -4.48 4.11 -9.40
N TRP A 207 -3.35 3.36 -9.43
CA TRP A 207 -2.11 3.72 -8.74
C TRP A 207 -1.50 5.04 -9.23
N GLN A 208 -1.79 5.44 -10.47
CA GLN A 208 -1.40 6.74 -11.03
C GLN A 208 -2.12 7.91 -10.36
N GLN A 209 -3.32 7.72 -9.81
CA GLN A 209 -4.05 8.76 -9.07
C GLN A 209 -3.35 9.12 -7.76
N HIS A 210 -2.63 8.16 -7.20
CA HIS A 210 -1.77 8.35 -6.04
C HIS A 210 -0.34 8.80 -6.38
N GLN A 211 -0.09 9.21 -7.64
CA GLN A 211 1.24 9.58 -8.13
C GLN A 211 2.28 8.44 -8.04
N GLY A 212 1.84 7.20 -7.88
CA GLY A 212 2.71 6.02 -7.83
C GLY A 212 3.34 5.62 -9.17
N VAL A 213 3.02 6.36 -10.25
CA VAL A 213 3.59 6.18 -11.59
C VAL A 213 4.01 7.54 -12.15
N SER A 214 5.27 7.68 -12.53
CA SER A 214 5.75 8.82 -13.30
C SER A 214 5.68 8.51 -14.80
N PHE A 215 5.00 9.35 -15.55
CA PHE A 215 4.92 9.27 -17.01
C PHE A 215 5.92 10.18 -17.72
N SER A 216 6.67 11.00 -16.97
CA SER A 216 7.65 11.96 -17.49
C SER A 216 9.11 11.53 -17.27
N LYS A 217 9.35 10.54 -16.42
CA LYS A 217 10.70 9.99 -16.17
C LYS A 217 11.23 9.17 -17.36
N GLY A 218 12.52 8.85 -17.33
CA GLY A 218 13.17 7.95 -18.30
C GLY A 218 12.68 6.50 -18.18
N CYS A 219 13.26 5.61 -18.99
CA CYS A 219 12.84 4.21 -19.12
C CYS A 219 12.95 3.44 -17.80
N TYR A 220 11.98 2.56 -17.55
CA TYR A 220 11.97 1.57 -16.48
C TYR A 220 11.33 0.25 -16.94
N THR A 221 11.57 -0.82 -16.22
CA THR A 221 11.03 -2.15 -16.54
C THR A 221 9.50 -2.14 -16.57
N GLY A 222 8.90 -2.54 -17.71
CA GLY A 222 7.44 -2.59 -17.91
C GLY A 222 6.81 -1.29 -18.41
N GLN A 223 7.58 -0.21 -18.59
CA GLN A 223 7.08 1.11 -19.00
C GLN A 223 6.27 1.06 -20.31
N GLU A 224 6.66 0.26 -21.29
CA GLU A 224 5.97 0.21 -22.60
C GLU A 224 4.47 -0.07 -22.43
N ILE A 225 4.12 -1.07 -21.62
CA ILE A 225 2.72 -1.44 -21.37
C ILE A 225 2.01 -0.38 -20.53
N VAL A 226 2.65 0.12 -19.46
CA VAL A 226 2.10 1.13 -18.57
C VAL A 226 1.85 2.44 -19.30
N ALA A 227 2.82 2.92 -20.09
CA ALA A 227 2.68 4.14 -20.89
C ALA A 227 1.67 3.98 -22.03
N ARG A 228 1.62 2.80 -22.69
CA ARG A 228 0.63 2.53 -23.72
C ARG A 228 -0.80 2.62 -23.23
N LEU A 229 -1.08 2.11 -22.02
CA LEU A 229 -2.40 2.24 -21.42
C LEU A 229 -2.75 3.69 -21.07
N GLN A 230 -1.77 4.51 -20.72
CA GLN A 230 -1.98 5.93 -20.44
C GLN A 230 -2.28 6.76 -21.70
N TYR A 231 -1.52 6.55 -22.78
CA TYR A 231 -1.54 7.46 -23.92
C TYR A 231 -2.31 6.92 -25.13
N LEU A 232 -2.35 5.60 -25.34
CA LEU A 232 -2.91 4.97 -26.54
C LEU A 232 -4.12 4.07 -26.25
N GLY A 233 -4.42 3.81 -24.98
CA GLY A 233 -5.54 2.99 -24.56
C GLY A 233 -6.16 3.54 -23.30
N LYS A 234 -7.48 3.37 -23.13
CA LYS A 234 -8.10 3.56 -21.81
C LYS A 234 -8.18 2.20 -21.16
N SER A 235 -7.66 2.07 -19.93
CA SER A 235 -7.96 0.90 -19.11
C SER A 235 -9.47 0.75 -19.04
N LYS A 236 -9.99 -0.43 -19.31
CA LYS A 236 -11.40 -0.77 -19.08
C LYS A 236 -11.64 -1.22 -17.63
N ARG A 237 -10.58 -1.30 -16.84
CA ARG A 237 -10.60 -1.68 -15.42
C ARG A 237 -10.34 -0.46 -14.56
N ALA A 238 -11.08 -0.35 -13.49
CA ALA A 238 -10.95 0.71 -12.50
C ALA A 238 -11.23 0.17 -11.10
N LEU A 239 -10.84 0.96 -10.09
CA LEU A 239 -11.03 0.63 -8.69
C LEU A 239 -12.40 1.08 -8.21
N TYR A 240 -13.10 0.19 -7.50
CA TYR A 240 -14.40 0.41 -6.89
C TYR A 240 -14.36 0.10 -5.41
N ARG A 241 -15.12 0.86 -4.63
CA ARG A 241 -15.38 0.64 -3.22
C ARG A 241 -16.77 0.04 -3.01
N PHE A 242 -16.90 -0.80 -2.00
CA PHE A 242 -18.17 -1.37 -1.58
C PHE A 242 -18.18 -1.64 -0.07
N SER A 243 -19.38 -1.85 0.47
CA SER A 243 -19.60 -2.28 1.85
C SER A 243 -20.44 -3.55 1.87
N LEU A 244 -20.14 -4.45 2.77
CA LEU A 244 -20.86 -5.70 3.01
C LEU A 244 -21.25 -5.81 4.48
N PRO A 245 -22.34 -6.53 4.82
CA PRO A 245 -22.63 -6.88 6.21
C PRO A 245 -21.44 -7.59 6.87
N THR A 246 -21.28 -7.41 8.16
CA THR A 246 -20.23 -8.09 8.96
C THR A 246 -20.38 -9.62 8.91
N ASN A 247 -19.28 -10.33 9.18
CA ASN A 247 -19.18 -11.79 9.28
C ASN A 247 -19.21 -12.56 7.95
N ILE A 248 -18.82 -11.94 6.85
CA ILE A 248 -18.64 -12.62 5.57
C ILE A 248 -17.15 -12.82 5.33
N GLU A 249 -16.68 -14.04 5.46
CA GLU A 249 -15.32 -14.41 5.04
C GLU A 249 -15.24 -14.51 3.52
N ILE A 250 -14.51 -13.61 2.90
CA ILE A 250 -14.27 -13.59 1.45
C ILE A 250 -12.77 -13.58 1.20
N LYS A 251 -12.32 -14.52 0.39
CA LYS A 251 -10.90 -14.62 0.02
C LYS A 251 -10.52 -13.51 -0.98
N ALA A 252 -9.29 -13.05 -0.89
CA ALA A 252 -8.72 -12.18 -1.91
C ALA A 252 -8.86 -12.81 -3.31
N MET A 253 -8.98 -11.98 -4.34
CA MET A 253 -9.19 -12.38 -5.73
C MET A 253 -10.50 -13.15 -5.99
N THR A 254 -11.44 -13.17 -5.03
CA THR A 254 -12.78 -13.71 -5.28
C THR A 254 -13.43 -13.00 -6.46
N PRO A 255 -13.96 -13.73 -7.45
CA PRO A 255 -14.66 -13.14 -8.58
C PRO A 255 -15.89 -12.35 -8.14
N ILE A 256 -16.11 -11.22 -8.79
CA ILE A 256 -17.28 -10.36 -8.62
C ILE A 256 -18.11 -10.47 -9.89
N SER A 257 -19.39 -10.72 -9.76
CA SER A 257 -20.30 -10.92 -10.89
C SER A 257 -21.37 -9.83 -10.96
N ASN A 258 -21.90 -9.59 -12.16
CA ASN A 258 -23.12 -8.81 -12.33
C ASN A 258 -24.37 -9.63 -11.97
N SER A 259 -25.56 -9.02 -12.08
CA SER A 259 -26.86 -9.67 -11.82
C SER A 259 -27.13 -10.92 -12.67
N ASP A 260 -26.51 -11.02 -13.85
CA ASP A 260 -26.65 -12.16 -14.77
C ASP A 260 -25.66 -13.30 -14.45
N GLY A 261 -24.86 -13.16 -13.38
CA GLY A 261 -23.84 -14.14 -12.99
C GLY A 261 -22.55 -14.08 -13.80
N LYS A 262 -22.38 -13.08 -14.67
CA LYS A 262 -21.16 -12.92 -15.45
C LYS A 262 -20.09 -12.23 -14.60
N ALA A 263 -18.88 -12.80 -14.54
CA ALA A 263 -17.74 -12.18 -13.86
C ALA A 263 -17.37 -10.84 -14.52
N ILE A 264 -17.31 -9.79 -13.70
CA ILE A 264 -16.98 -8.42 -14.10
C ILE A 264 -15.69 -7.90 -13.43
N GLY A 265 -15.15 -8.63 -12.48
CA GLY A 265 -13.92 -8.25 -11.78
C GLY A 265 -13.58 -9.18 -10.64
N GLU A 266 -12.71 -8.71 -9.78
CA GLU A 266 -12.23 -9.44 -8.60
C GLU A 266 -12.06 -8.55 -7.37
N LEU A 267 -12.14 -9.16 -6.19
CA LEU A 267 -11.86 -8.53 -4.90
C LEU A 267 -10.38 -8.17 -4.79
N ALA A 268 -10.09 -6.91 -4.48
CA ALA A 268 -8.72 -6.43 -4.33
C ALA A 268 -8.29 -6.36 -2.87
N SER A 269 -9.15 -5.84 -1.99
CA SER A 269 -8.91 -5.81 -0.54
C SER A 269 -10.23 -5.83 0.22
N LEU A 270 -10.20 -6.34 1.44
CA LEU A 270 -11.34 -6.39 2.35
C LEU A 270 -10.84 -6.22 3.79
N CYS A 271 -11.49 -5.38 4.56
CA CYS A 271 -11.24 -5.24 5.98
C CYS A 271 -12.55 -5.18 6.75
N HIS A 272 -12.57 -5.83 7.90
CA HIS A 272 -13.76 -5.91 8.75
C HIS A 272 -13.66 -4.89 9.89
N ASN A 273 -14.71 -4.11 10.09
CA ASN A 273 -14.91 -3.31 11.29
C ASN A 273 -16.05 -3.92 12.15
N ILE A 274 -16.46 -3.20 13.20
CA ILE A 274 -17.53 -3.70 14.10
C ILE A 274 -18.90 -3.71 13.41
N ALA A 275 -19.15 -2.82 12.46
CA ALA A 275 -20.46 -2.61 11.86
C ALA A 275 -20.64 -3.32 10.51
N ASN A 276 -19.59 -3.43 9.72
CA ASN A 276 -19.63 -3.93 8.35
C ASN A 276 -18.23 -4.36 7.88
N SER A 277 -18.14 -4.83 6.65
CA SER A 277 -16.87 -5.04 5.93
C SER A 277 -16.78 -4.02 4.81
N GLU A 278 -15.67 -3.32 4.74
CA GLU A 278 -15.36 -2.38 3.66
C GLU A 278 -14.35 -3.02 2.72
N GLY A 279 -14.49 -2.80 1.43
CA GLY A 279 -13.58 -3.40 0.47
C GLY A 279 -13.37 -2.57 -0.79
N LEU A 280 -12.30 -2.94 -1.49
CA LEU A 280 -11.94 -2.43 -2.81
C LEU A 280 -11.97 -3.59 -3.81
N ALA A 281 -12.41 -3.30 -5.04
CA ALA A 281 -12.54 -4.25 -6.12
C ALA A 281 -11.98 -3.68 -7.43
N VAL A 282 -11.32 -4.50 -8.22
CA VAL A 282 -10.91 -4.16 -9.58
C VAL A 282 -11.98 -4.65 -10.53
N ILE A 283 -12.71 -3.73 -11.15
CA ILE A 283 -13.90 -4.01 -11.97
C ILE A 283 -13.67 -3.61 -13.43
N ASN A 284 -14.10 -4.46 -14.34
CA ASN A 284 -14.07 -4.23 -15.78
C ASN A 284 -15.25 -3.35 -16.23
N SER A 285 -15.32 -2.15 -15.68
CA SER A 285 -16.30 -1.11 -15.99
C SER A 285 -15.68 0.26 -15.73
N LEU A 286 -16.31 1.30 -16.29
CA LEU A 286 -15.96 2.70 -16.07
C LEU A 286 -17.18 3.51 -15.59
N GLU A 287 -18.29 2.86 -15.29
CA GLU A 287 -19.48 3.49 -14.73
C GLU A 287 -19.19 4.02 -13.33
N GLN A 288 -19.88 5.08 -12.94
CA GLN A 288 -19.72 5.69 -11.61
C GLN A 288 -20.20 4.76 -10.50
N GLN A 289 -21.28 4.02 -10.78
CA GLN A 289 -21.89 3.08 -9.85
C GLN A 289 -22.47 1.91 -10.62
N LEU A 290 -22.39 0.72 -10.06
CA LEU A 290 -23.01 -0.49 -10.62
C LEU A 290 -23.38 -1.47 -9.51
N ASP A 291 -24.42 -2.26 -9.76
CA ASP A 291 -24.82 -3.36 -8.88
C ASP A 291 -24.06 -4.64 -9.25
N ALA A 292 -23.65 -5.36 -8.24
CA ALA A 292 -22.84 -6.58 -8.37
C ALA A 292 -23.17 -7.60 -7.28
N VAL A 293 -22.58 -8.77 -7.40
CA VAL A 293 -22.69 -9.85 -6.43
C VAL A 293 -21.30 -10.35 -6.06
N ILE A 294 -21.03 -10.41 -4.75
CA ILE A 294 -19.78 -10.93 -4.18
C ILE A 294 -20.13 -12.07 -3.24
N SER A 295 -19.70 -13.30 -3.55
CA SER A 295 -20.01 -14.50 -2.72
C SER A 295 -21.49 -14.57 -2.32
N GLU A 296 -22.39 -14.48 -3.32
CA GLU A 296 -23.86 -14.51 -3.16
C GLU A 296 -24.48 -13.26 -2.49
N ASN A 297 -23.68 -12.29 -2.08
CA ASN A 297 -24.17 -11.06 -1.47
C ASN A 297 -24.29 -9.95 -2.52
N PRO A 298 -25.50 -9.36 -2.68
CA PRO A 298 -25.68 -8.20 -3.53
C PRO A 298 -25.00 -6.98 -2.91
N VAL A 299 -24.28 -6.22 -3.74
CA VAL A 299 -23.58 -4.99 -3.34
C VAL A 299 -23.73 -3.94 -4.42
N THR A 300 -23.66 -2.69 -4.00
CA THR A 300 -23.46 -1.58 -4.91
C THR A 300 -22.01 -1.14 -4.87
N LEU A 301 -21.37 -1.11 -6.03
CA LEU A 301 -19.98 -0.72 -6.22
C LEU A 301 -19.94 0.76 -6.64
N HIS A 302 -19.09 1.55 -5.97
CA HIS A 302 -18.87 2.95 -6.26
C HIS A 302 -17.43 3.17 -6.75
N ARG A 303 -17.27 3.83 -7.89
CA ARG A 303 -15.95 4.11 -8.44
C ARG A 303 -15.17 5.06 -7.52
N VAL A 304 -13.93 4.69 -7.16
CA VAL A 304 -13.11 5.46 -6.20
C VAL A 304 -12.67 6.80 -6.81
N PHE A 305 -12.12 6.76 -8.03
CA PHE A 305 -11.65 7.95 -8.73
C PHE A 305 -12.53 8.21 -9.95
N TYR A 306 -13.63 8.92 -9.74
CA TYR A 306 -14.52 9.34 -10.81
C TYR A 306 -14.31 10.82 -11.10
N THR A 307 -13.88 11.13 -12.33
CA THR A 307 -13.93 12.49 -12.87
C THR A 307 -15.02 12.50 -13.92
N GLU A 308 -16.03 13.34 -13.75
CA GLU A 308 -16.97 13.60 -14.84
C GLU A 308 -16.15 14.00 -16.07
N SER A 309 -16.27 13.24 -17.16
CA SER A 309 -15.74 13.67 -18.43
C SER A 309 -16.48 14.95 -18.80
N SER A 310 -15.80 16.08 -18.74
CA SER A 310 -16.25 17.29 -19.41
C SER A 310 -16.19 17.00 -20.91
N ASP A 311 -17.24 16.37 -21.44
CA ASP A 311 -17.53 16.39 -22.86
C ASP A 311 -17.95 17.84 -23.20
N SER A 312 -17.00 18.58 -23.73
CA SER A 312 -17.23 19.83 -24.44
C SER A 312 -16.39 19.88 -25.69
#